data_81299b61e5e9c6adeae3cb865d06eee5
#
_entry.id   81299b61e5e9c6adeae3cb865d06eee5
#
_cell.length_a   1.000
_cell.length_b   1.000
_cell.length_c   1.000
_cell.angle_alpha   90.00
_cell.angle_beta   90.00
_cell.angle_gamma   90.00
#
_symmetry.space_group_name_H-M   'P 1'
#
loop_
_entity.id
_entity.type
_entity.pdbx_description
1 polymer ?
#
loop_
_entity_poly.entity_id
_entity_poly.type
_entity_poly.pdbx_seq_one_letter_code
_entity_poly.pdbx_strand_id
1 'polypeptide(L)'
;MGLLYALESIRTPVLDKIMSVITLLGGELFFMVIAVAVFWCVSKREGYYLMIVGFFGTVINQFLKILCCVPRPWVKDPGFTIVESARAEATGYSFPSGHTQNAVATYGGMARYTNKTWLRVLLIVLTVLVAFSRMYLGVHTPLDVGVS
;
A
#
# COMPACT_ATOMS: atom_id res chain seq x y z
N MET A 1 -0.17 -17.41 -7.64
CA MET A 1 -1.31 -17.84 -6.79
C MET A 1 -0.88 -18.62 -5.55
N GLY A 2 0.12 -19.52 -5.61
CA GLY A 2 0.48 -20.38 -4.47
C GLY A 2 0.71 -19.64 -3.14
N LEU A 3 1.46 -18.52 -3.13
CA LEU A 3 1.63 -17.71 -1.92
C LEU A 3 0.31 -17.13 -1.40
N LEU A 4 -0.59 -16.70 -2.28
CA LEU A 4 -1.89 -16.13 -1.86
C LEU A 4 -2.77 -17.21 -1.22
N TYR A 5 -2.78 -18.43 -1.75
CA TYR A 5 -3.48 -19.56 -1.12
C TYR A 5 -2.88 -19.96 0.23
N ALA A 6 -1.55 -19.91 0.36
CA ALA A 6 -0.90 -20.11 1.65
C ALA A 6 -1.30 -19.03 2.67
N LEU A 7 -1.40 -17.76 2.24
CA LEU A 7 -1.88 -16.68 3.10
C LEU A 7 -3.38 -16.83 3.42
N GLU A 8 -4.18 -17.30 2.47
CA GLU A 8 -5.60 -17.59 2.69
C GLU A 8 -5.82 -18.64 3.77
N SER A 9 -4.99 -19.70 3.78
CA SER A 9 -5.12 -20.80 4.75
C SER A 9 -4.84 -20.40 6.21
N ILE A 10 -4.10 -19.31 6.44
CA ILE A 10 -3.78 -18.80 7.77
C ILE A 10 -4.68 -17.64 8.23
N ARG A 11 -5.71 -17.29 7.43
CA ARG A 11 -6.64 -16.20 7.79
C ARG A 11 -7.46 -16.57 9.01
N THR A 12 -7.59 -15.61 9.91
CA THR A 12 -8.45 -15.67 11.08
C THR A 12 -9.13 -14.30 11.27
N PRO A 13 -10.33 -14.23 11.87
CA PRO A 13 -11.02 -12.96 12.06
C PRO A 13 -10.20 -11.89 12.77
N VAL A 14 -9.33 -12.30 13.68
CA VAL A 14 -8.43 -11.39 14.42
C VAL A 14 -7.33 -10.85 13.49
N LEU A 15 -6.65 -11.71 12.73
CA LEU A 15 -5.62 -11.31 11.78
C LEU A 15 -6.20 -10.47 10.64
N ASP A 16 -7.40 -10.82 10.15
CA ASP A 16 -8.10 -10.05 9.12
C ASP A 16 -8.35 -8.61 9.58
N LYS A 17 -8.79 -8.43 10.82
CA LYS A 17 -8.99 -7.11 11.41
C LYS A 17 -7.67 -6.34 11.58
N ILE A 18 -6.62 -7.00 12.06
CA ILE A 18 -5.28 -6.39 12.20
C ILE A 18 -4.76 -5.94 10.84
N MET A 19 -4.81 -6.80 9.83
CA MET A 19 -4.33 -6.48 8.47
C MET A 19 -5.19 -5.42 7.79
N SER A 20 -6.49 -5.37 8.06
CA SER A 20 -7.38 -4.31 7.59
C SER A 20 -7.04 -2.96 8.24
N VAL A 21 -6.62 -2.92 9.49
CA VAL A 21 -6.14 -1.68 10.12
C VAL A 21 -4.77 -1.27 9.55
N ILE A 22 -3.84 -2.22 9.40
CA ILE A 22 -2.52 -1.94 8.83
C ILE A 22 -2.63 -1.37 7.42
N THR A 23 -3.52 -1.90 6.58
CA THR A 23 -3.66 -1.43 5.20
C THR A 23 -4.11 0.03 5.12
N LEU A 24 -4.88 0.54 6.10
CA LEU A 24 -5.31 1.95 6.14
C LEU A 24 -4.10 2.91 6.17
N LEU A 25 -2.97 2.50 6.75
CA LEU A 25 -1.74 3.28 6.78
C LEU A 25 -1.13 3.52 5.38
N GLY A 26 -1.51 2.74 4.39
CA GLY A 26 -1.16 2.93 2.97
C GLY A 26 -2.28 3.62 2.16
N GLY A 27 -3.37 4.01 2.81
CA GLY A 27 -4.50 4.67 2.17
C GLY A 27 -4.17 6.09 1.70
N GLU A 28 -4.88 6.56 0.68
CA GLU A 28 -4.66 7.89 0.09
C GLU A 28 -4.94 9.02 1.10
N LEU A 29 -6.01 8.89 1.89
CA LEU A 29 -6.34 9.88 2.91
C LEU A 29 -5.23 9.98 3.97
N PHE A 30 -4.71 8.84 4.42
CA PHE A 30 -3.64 8.80 5.40
C PHE A 30 -2.35 9.45 4.87
N PHE A 31 -2.00 9.16 3.62
CA PHE A 31 -0.90 9.82 2.92
C PHE A 31 -1.07 11.35 2.90
N MET A 32 -2.26 11.84 2.49
CA MET A 32 -2.52 13.29 2.42
C MET A 32 -2.39 13.96 3.79
N VAL A 33 -2.96 13.35 4.83
CA VAL A 33 -2.88 13.88 6.22
C VAL A 33 -1.41 13.99 6.66
N ILE A 34 -0.61 12.95 6.43
CA ILE A 34 0.82 12.98 6.79
C ILE A 34 1.58 14.05 5.99
N ALA A 35 1.38 14.13 4.67
CA ALA A 35 2.07 15.09 3.83
C ALA A 35 1.78 16.54 4.26
N VAL A 36 0.51 16.85 4.59
CA VAL A 36 0.10 18.16 5.11
C VAL A 36 0.67 18.42 6.52
N ALA A 37 0.65 17.42 7.40
CA ALA A 37 1.22 17.54 8.74
C ALA A 37 2.74 17.79 8.68
N VAL A 38 3.46 17.07 7.83
CA VAL A 38 4.90 17.30 7.60
C VAL A 38 5.14 18.72 7.05
N PHE A 39 4.31 19.15 6.11
CA PHE A 39 4.43 20.49 5.53
C PHE A 39 4.25 21.61 6.56
N TRP A 40 3.29 21.48 7.47
CA TRP A 40 3.00 22.55 8.45
C TRP A 40 3.82 22.44 9.73
N CYS A 41 4.07 21.23 10.21
CA CYS A 41 4.66 21.01 11.54
C CYS A 41 6.15 20.66 11.52
N VAL A 42 6.70 20.21 10.39
CA VAL A 42 8.09 19.74 10.32
C VAL A 42 8.92 20.58 9.34
N SER A 43 8.61 20.54 8.07
CA SER A 43 9.35 21.24 7.02
C SER A 43 8.49 21.39 5.76
N LYS A 44 8.35 22.63 5.29
CA LYS A 44 7.66 22.91 4.03
C LYS A 44 8.30 22.20 2.85
N ARG A 45 9.64 22.14 2.82
CA ARG A 45 10.39 21.46 1.75
C ARG A 45 10.07 19.97 1.69
N GLU A 46 10.06 19.31 2.83
CA GLU A 46 9.79 17.86 2.88
C GLU A 46 8.31 17.57 2.66
N GLY A 47 7.41 18.42 3.14
CA GLY A 47 5.97 18.31 2.82
C GLY A 47 5.70 18.46 1.32
N TYR A 48 6.30 19.44 0.66
CA TYR A 48 6.23 19.56 -0.81
C TYR A 48 6.80 18.33 -1.52
N TYR A 49 7.94 17.83 -1.06
CA TYR A 49 8.51 16.61 -1.62
C TYR A 49 7.54 15.43 -1.55
N LEU A 50 6.94 15.18 -0.37
CA LEU A 50 5.94 14.10 -0.21
C LEU A 50 4.74 14.30 -1.14
N MET A 51 4.18 15.52 -1.21
CA MET A 51 3.04 15.80 -2.07
C MET A 51 3.36 15.58 -3.55
N ILE A 52 4.53 16.03 -4.01
CA ILE A 52 4.96 15.87 -5.41
C ILE A 52 5.18 14.39 -5.73
N VAL A 53 5.92 13.67 -4.89
CA VAL A 53 6.19 12.23 -5.08
C VAL A 53 4.89 11.43 -5.04
N GLY A 54 4.00 11.73 -4.11
CA GLY A 54 2.70 11.08 -4.02
C GLY A 54 1.83 11.36 -5.24
N PHE A 55 1.73 12.61 -5.68
CA PHE A 55 0.94 12.99 -6.85
C PHE A 55 1.44 12.28 -8.12
N PHE A 56 2.72 12.41 -8.43
CA PHE A 56 3.29 11.75 -9.61
C PHE A 56 3.21 10.22 -9.50
N GLY A 57 3.45 9.67 -8.30
CA GLY A 57 3.30 8.25 -8.05
C GLY A 57 1.87 7.76 -8.33
N THR A 58 0.86 8.50 -7.86
CA THR A 58 -0.55 8.18 -8.14
C THR A 58 -0.88 8.27 -9.64
N VAL A 59 -0.42 9.32 -10.33
CA VAL A 59 -0.64 9.47 -11.77
C VAL A 59 -0.02 8.30 -12.54
N ILE A 60 1.24 7.96 -12.26
CA ILE A 60 1.93 6.84 -12.90
C ILE A 60 1.23 5.51 -12.57
N ASN A 61 0.83 5.32 -11.31
CA ASN A 61 0.12 4.11 -10.88
C ASN A 61 -1.20 3.93 -11.65
N GLN A 62 -2.01 4.98 -11.77
CA GLN A 62 -3.27 4.93 -12.51
C GLN A 62 -3.04 4.71 -14.01
N PHE A 63 -2.02 5.36 -14.57
CA PHE A 63 -1.64 5.13 -15.96
C PHE A 63 -1.27 3.66 -16.22
N LEU A 64 -0.41 3.08 -15.36
CA LEU A 64 -0.02 1.67 -15.48
C LEU A 64 -1.20 0.72 -15.28
N LYS A 65 -2.15 1.04 -14.39
CA LYS A 65 -3.38 0.25 -14.22
C LYS A 65 -4.17 0.15 -15.53
N ILE A 66 -4.36 1.28 -16.20
CA ILE A 66 -5.11 1.34 -17.46
C ILE A 66 -4.31 0.69 -18.59
N LEU A 67 -2.99 0.86 -18.62
CA LEU A 67 -2.14 0.28 -19.66
C LEU A 67 -2.04 -1.25 -19.55
N CYS A 68 -1.86 -1.78 -18.35
CA CYS A 68 -1.62 -3.21 -18.12
C CYS A 68 -2.92 -4.02 -18.00
N CYS A 69 -4.02 -3.42 -17.55
CA CYS A 69 -5.34 -4.05 -17.39
C CYS A 69 -5.31 -5.40 -16.64
N VAL A 70 -4.43 -5.57 -15.66
CA VAL A 70 -4.28 -6.85 -14.94
C VAL A 70 -5.49 -7.07 -14.01
N PRO A 71 -6.26 -8.15 -14.18
CA PRO A 71 -7.40 -8.44 -13.32
C PRO A 71 -6.97 -8.81 -11.90
N ARG A 72 -7.83 -8.53 -10.95
CA ARG A 72 -7.61 -8.85 -9.53
C ARG A 72 -7.53 -10.37 -9.29
N PRO A 73 -6.83 -10.83 -8.22
CA PRO A 73 -6.67 -12.27 -7.94
C PRO A 73 -7.97 -13.04 -7.92
N TRP A 74 -9.02 -12.54 -7.27
CA TRP A 74 -10.34 -13.20 -7.21
C TRP A 74 -11.16 -13.14 -8.51
N VAL A 75 -10.79 -12.26 -9.44
CA VAL A 75 -11.38 -12.22 -10.79
C VAL A 75 -10.70 -13.24 -11.68
N LYS A 76 -9.38 -13.42 -11.49
CA LYS A 76 -8.57 -14.40 -12.21
C LYS A 76 -8.89 -15.84 -11.79
N ASP A 77 -9.17 -16.04 -10.53
CA ASP A 77 -9.40 -17.35 -9.91
C ASP A 77 -10.64 -17.27 -9.02
N PRO A 78 -11.81 -17.71 -9.52
CA PRO A 78 -13.06 -17.67 -8.76
C PRO A 78 -13.06 -18.53 -7.49
N GLY A 79 -12.13 -19.49 -7.36
CA GLY A 79 -11.95 -20.30 -6.16
C GLY A 79 -11.20 -19.58 -5.04
N PHE A 80 -10.54 -18.46 -5.34
CA PHE A 80 -9.79 -17.68 -4.36
C PHE A 80 -10.68 -16.65 -3.66
N THR A 81 -10.64 -16.63 -2.33
CA THR A 81 -11.42 -15.68 -1.52
C THR A 81 -10.59 -14.47 -1.10
N ILE A 82 -11.26 -13.37 -0.81
CA ILE A 82 -10.65 -12.14 -0.26
C ILE A 82 -11.27 -11.82 1.09
N VAL A 83 -10.57 -11.02 1.88
CA VAL A 83 -11.17 -10.44 3.09
C VAL A 83 -12.12 -9.32 2.66
N GLU A 84 -13.42 -9.46 2.96
CA GLU A 84 -14.47 -8.56 2.45
C GLU A 84 -14.27 -7.09 2.81
N SER A 85 -13.68 -6.80 3.98
CA SER A 85 -13.37 -5.42 4.37
C SER A 85 -12.43 -4.69 3.38
N ALA A 86 -11.61 -5.43 2.64
CA ALA A 86 -10.68 -4.86 1.66
C ALA A 86 -11.30 -4.67 0.27
N ARG A 87 -12.49 -5.22 0.01
CA ARG A 87 -13.17 -5.16 -1.30
C ARG A 87 -13.48 -3.73 -1.71
N ALA A 88 -14.00 -2.93 -0.79
CA ALA A 88 -14.40 -1.54 -1.07
C ALA A 88 -13.24 -0.65 -1.57
N GLU A 89 -12.03 -0.89 -1.05
CA GLU A 89 -10.83 -0.16 -1.44
C GLU A 89 -10.12 -0.76 -2.66
N ALA A 90 -10.49 -1.97 -3.04
CA ALA A 90 -9.89 -2.69 -4.16
C ALA A 90 -10.58 -2.36 -5.49
N THR A 91 -10.62 -1.09 -5.86
CA THR A 91 -11.22 -0.62 -7.11
C THR A 91 -10.28 -0.83 -8.30
N GLY A 92 -10.87 -1.02 -9.48
CA GLY A 92 -10.14 -1.13 -10.76
C GLY A 92 -9.16 -2.31 -10.83
N TYR A 93 -8.14 -2.18 -11.69
CA TYR A 93 -7.16 -3.23 -11.97
C TYR A 93 -6.20 -3.49 -10.80
N SER A 94 -5.58 -4.69 -10.81
CA SER A 94 -4.69 -5.13 -9.74
C SER A 94 -3.33 -4.46 -9.76
N PHE A 95 -2.69 -4.38 -10.93
CA PHE A 95 -1.31 -3.94 -11.10
C PHE A 95 -1.20 -2.46 -11.48
N PRO A 96 -0.29 -1.69 -10.86
CA PRO A 96 0.42 -1.96 -9.61
C PRO A 96 -0.42 -1.59 -8.36
N SER A 97 0.10 -1.91 -7.15
CA SER A 97 -0.60 -1.65 -5.89
C SER A 97 -0.54 -0.18 -5.46
N GLY A 98 -1.68 0.50 -5.41
CA GLY A 98 -1.75 1.92 -4.97
C GLY A 98 -1.39 2.11 -3.49
N HIS A 99 -1.87 1.23 -2.59
CA HIS A 99 -1.53 1.31 -1.16
C HIS A 99 -0.04 1.12 -0.90
N THR A 100 0.60 0.18 -1.61
CA THR A 100 2.05 -0.04 -1.49
C THR A 100 2.81 1.18 -2.00
N GLN A 101 2.44 1.72 -3.15
CA GLN A 101 3.04 2.93 -3.70
C GLN A 101 2.90 4.12 -2.75
N ASN A 102 1.72 4.34 -2.14
CA ASN A 102 1.52 5.39 -1.15
C ASN A 102 2.37 5.18 0.11
N ALA A 103 2.49 3.95 0.59
CA ALA A 103 3.34 3.62 1.73
C ALA A 103 4.83 3.88 1.43
N VAL A 104 5.30 3.52 0.24
CA VAL A 104 6.67 3.81 -0.21
C VAL A 104 6.89 5.32 -0.32
N ALA A 105 5.97 6.06 -0.92
CA ALA A 105 6.06 7.53 -1.05
C ALA A 105 6.09 8.20 0.33
N THR A 106 5.20 7.79 1.25
CA THR A 106 5.09 8.39 2.58
C THR A 106 6.26 8.01 3.47
N TYR A 107 6.37 6.72 3.78
CA TYR A 107 7.33 6.24 4.78
C TYR A 107 8.75 6.19 4.23
N GLY A 108 8.93 5.82 2.95
CA GLY A 108 10.23 5.88 2.27
C GLY A 108 10.75 7.31 2.16
N GLY A 109 9.86 8.26 1.79
CA GLY A 109 10.17 9.69 1.77
C GLY A 109 10.60 10.22 3.13
N MET A 110 9.88 9.87 4.21
CA MET A 110 10.22 10.26 5.57
C MET A 110 11.49 9.56 6.07
N ALA A 111 11.70 8.29 5.73
CA ALA A 111 12.90 7.53 6.09
C ALA A 111 14.17 8.12 5.48
N ARG A 112 14.08 8.70 4.28
CA ARG A 112 15.16 9.44 3.62
C ARG A 112 15.57 10.69 4.41
N TYR A 113 14.61 11.40 4.96
CA TYR A 113 14.82 12.66 5.67
C TYR A 113 15.35 12.48 7.09
N THR A 114 14.92 11.43 7.80
CA THR A 114 15.29 11.24 9.21
C THR A 114 16.74 10.78 9.40
N ASN A 115 17.43 11.40 10.35
CA ASN A 115 18.78 10.99 10.77
C ASN A 115 18.76 9.93 11.89
N LYS A 116 17.59 9.61 12.45
CA LYS A 116 17.45 8.63 13.54
C LYS A 116 17.27 7.22 12.96
N THR A 117 18.25 6.35 13.16
CA THR A 117 18.26 4.97 12.63
C THR A 117 17.02 4.18 13.05
N TRP A 118 16.61 4.24 14.32
CA TRP A 118 15.43 3.52 14.79
C TRP A 118 14.14 3.96 14.07
N LEU A 119 13.99 5.27 13.82
CA LEU A 119 12.84 5.81 13.11
C LEU A 119 12.86 5.39 11.63
N ARG A 120 14.04 5.39 11.00
CA ARG A 120 14.19 4.89 9.62
C ARG A 120 13.78 3.42 9.51
N VAL A 121 14.25 2.58 10.44
CA VAL A 121 13.87 1.16 10.47
C VAL A 121 12.37 1.00 10.66
N LEU A 122 11.76 1.74 11.60
CA LEU A 122 10.31 1.71 11.82
C LEU A 122 9.53 2.05 10.55
N LEU A 123 9.91 3.11 9.85
CA LEU A 123 9.24 3.54 8.60
C LEU A 123 9.36 2.49 7.49
N ILE A 124 10.52 1.86 7.35
CA ILE A 124 10.72 0.76 6.40
C ILE A 124 9.83 -0.44 6.79
N VAL A 125 9.78 -0.81 8.06
CA VAL A 125 8.92 -1.90 8.56
C VAL A 125 7.44 -1.60 8.27
N LEU A 126 6.99 -0.36 8.49
CA LEU A 126 5.61 0.04 8.16
C LEU A 126 5.31 -0.12 6.65
N THR A 127 6.25 0.28 5.78
CA THR A 127 6.12 0.08 4.33
C THR A 127 5.93 -1.40 3.99
N VAL A 128 6.78 -2.27 4.55
CA VAL A 128 6.71 -3.72 4.31
C VAL A 128 5.42 -4.32 4.87
N LEU A 129 4.97 -3.87 6.05
CA LEU A 129 3.71 -4.33 6.65
C LEU A 129 2.50 -3.94 5.81
N VAL A 130 2.44 -2.71 5.28
CA VAL A 130 1.38 -2.31 4.35
C VAL A 130 1.41 -3.17 3.09
N ALA A 131 2.58 -3.34 2.49
CA ALA A 131 2.76 -4.19 1.31
C ALA A 131 2.29 -5.64 1.56
N PHE A 132 2.70 -6.21 2.69
CA PHE A 132 2.28 -7.55 3.10
C PHE A 132 0.78 -7.64 3.34
N SER A 133 0.16 -6.64 3.99
CA SER A 133 -1.28 -6.62 4.25
C SER A 133 -2.09 -6.72 2.96
N ARG A 134 -1.64 -6.13 1.85
CA ARG A 134 -2.35 -6.20 0.56
C ARG A 134 -2.36 -7.60 -0.03
N MET A 135 -1.28 -8.36 0.16
CA MET A 135 -1.21 -9.78 -0.24
C MET A 135 -2.04 -10.65 0.69
N TYR A 136 -1.95 -10.43 2.01
CA TYR A 136 -2.72 -11.16 3.01
C TYR A 136 -4.24 -11.01 2.79
N LEU A 137 -4.71 -9.78 2.57
CA LEU A 137 -6.11 -9.49 2.29
C LEU A 137 -6.60 -10.07 0.94
N GLY A 138 -5.68 -10.54 0.09
CA GLY A 138 -5.98 -11.19 -1.18
C GLY A 138 -6.25 -10.24 -2.34
N VAL A 139 -5.99 -8.95 -2.17
CA VAL A 139 -6.34 -7.91 -3.15
C VAL A 139 -5.25 -7.64 -4.19
N HIS A 140 -4.01 -8.06 -3.91
CA HIS A 140 -2.84 -7.90 -4.79
C HIS A 140 -1.94 -9.12 -4.81
N THR A 141 -1.28 -9.36 -5.94
CA THR A 141 -0.24 -10.38 -6.07
C THR A 141 1.11 -9.85 -5.58
N PRO A 142 2.10 -10.73 -5.31
CA PRO A 142 3.48 -10.30 -5.02
C PRO A 142 4.09 -9.42 -6.10
N LEU A 143 3.72 -9.65 -7.37
CA LEU A 143 4.18 -8.84 -8.49
C LEU A 143 3.62 -7.41 -8.43
N ASP A 144 2.33 -7.27 -8.11
CA ASP A 144 1.67 -5.96 -8.00
C ASP A 144 2.31 -5.10 -6.91
N VAL A 145 2.72 -5.75 -5.83
CA VAL A 145 3.35 -5.12 -4.66
C VAL A 145 4.83 -4.82 -4.91
N GLY A 146 5.55 -5.75 -5.56
CA GLY A 146 6.99 -5.63 -5.79
C GLY A 146 7.38 -4.57 -6.83
N VAL A 147 6.46 -4.18 -7.70
CA VAL A 147 6.68 -3.15 -8.74
C VAL A 147 6.19 -1.77 -8.31
N SER A 148 5.51 -1.68 -7.18
CA SER A 148 4.89 -0.43 -6.70
C SER A 148 5.87 0.59 -6.11
#